data_ed623a3c52679d4cd20457ec4dda0970
#
_entry.id   ed623a3c52679d4cd20457ec4dda0970
#
_cell.length_a   1.000
_cell.length_b   1.000
_cell.length_c   1.000
_cell.angle_alpha   90.00
_cell.angle_beta   90.00
_cell.angle_gamma   90.00
#
_symmetry.space_group_name_H-M   'P 1'
#
loop_
_entity.id
_entity.type
_entity.pdbx_description
1 polymer ?
#
loop_
_entity_poly.entity_id
_entity_poly.type
_entity_poly.pdbx_seq_one_letter_code
_entity_poly.pdbx_strand_id
1 'polypeptide(L)'
;YWPTTQLEAGYKAGTLHKGFFNANAYNFLEGAVRSEALSKPILLQGREAMNRAVDGDVVYVALLPQSEWKGASDAVLEAESAQRNDDARDSDNEDEDVGLEAQPESSGGDTQPTGRVVGIARRNWRSYVAHIDASSVNERALATLGPQTLFASPVDRKIPRIKIRTRQAQALLGCKILVTM
;
A
#
# COMPACT_ATOMS: atom_id res chain seq x y z
N TYR A 1 -2.04 -2.19 15.32
CA TYR A 1 -0.63 -2.24 15.73
C TYR A 1 -0.51 -2.80 17.14
N TRP A 2 0.64 -3.40 17.41
CA TRP A 2 0.98 -3.84 18.76
C TRP A 2 1.22 -2.65 19.68
N PRO A 3 1.03 -2.81 21.00
CA PRO A 3 1.37 -1.78 21.98
C PRO A 3 2.85 -1.39 21.92
N THR A 4 3.18 -0.12 22.13
CA THR A 4 4.56 0.41 22.03
C THR A 4 5.53 -0.35 22.94
N THR A 5 5.10 -0.70 24.16
CA THR A 5 5.91 -1.47 25.10
C THR A 5 6.30 -2.84 24.55
N GLN A 6 5.37 -3.51 23.85
CA GLN A 6 5.62 -4.81 23.22
C GLN A 6 6.54 -4.67 22.00
N LEU A 7 6.38 -3.60 21.21
CA LEU A 7 7.24 -3.32 20.05
C LEU A 7 8.69 -3.09 20.49
N GLU A 8 8.90 -2.28 21.52
CA GLU A 8 10.23 -1.99 22.04
C GLU A 8 10.86 -3.21 22.70
N ALA A 9 10.10 -3.98 23.46
CA ALA A 9 10.58 -5.22 24.05
C ALA A 9 10.99 -6.24 22.97
N GLY A 10 10.16 -6.44 21.95
CA GLY A 10 10.46 -7.33 20.83
C GLY A 10 11.68 -6.89 20.02
N TYR A 11 11.85 -5.58 19.82
CA TYR A 11 13.02 -5.05 19.15
C TYR A 11 14.30 -5.28 19.96
N LYS A 12 14.27 -5.01 21.28
CA LYS A 12 15.41 -5.27 22.18
C LYS A 12 15.76 -6.75 22.28
N ALA A 13 14.74 -7.62 22.23
CA ALA A 13 14.93 -9.08 22.22
C ALA A 13 15.38 -9.64 20.86
N GLY A 14 15.47 -8.82 19.80
CA GLY A 14 15.85 -9.26 18.46
C GLY A 14 14.76 -10.05 17.71
N THR A 15 13.54 -10.13 18.26
CA THR A 15 12.39 -10.80 17.60
C THR A 15 11.68 -9.91 16.61
N LEU A 16 11.85 -8.58 16.71
CA LEU A 16 11.36 -7.59 15.77
C LEU A 16 12.51 -6.83 15.14
N HIS A 17 12.33 -6.46 13.89
CA HIS A 17 13.27 -5.64 13.14
C HIS A 17 12.70 -4.23 12.97
N LYS A 18 13.55 -3.21 13.11
CA LYS A 18 13.21 -1.82 12.88
C LYS A 18 13.92 -1.32 11.64
N GLY A 19 13.21 -0.60 10.79
CA GLY A 19 13.82 -0.06 9.56
C GLY A 19 12.92 0.89 8.81
N PHE A 20 13.43 1.43 7.71
CA PHE A 20 12.71 2.32 6.81
C PHE A 20 11.88 1.51 5.82
N PHE A 21 10.60 1.83 5.73
CA PHE A 21 9.70 1.26 4.73
C PHE A 21 9.88 1.98 3.39
N ASN A 22 10.10 1.21 2.34
CA ASN A 22 10.18 1.65 0.96
C ASN A 22 9.05 0.99 0.18
N ALA A 23 8.10 1.78 -0.30
CA ALA A 23 7.03 1.29 -1.17
C ALA A 23 7.56 1.07 -2.60
N ASN A 24 7.08 0.03 -3.27
CA ASN A 24 7.36 -0.17 -4.67
C ASN A 24 6.56 0.87 -5.49
N ALA A 25 7.24 1.59 -6.40
CA ALA A 25 6.61 2.63 -7.23
C ALA A 25 5.72 2.07 -8.34
N TYR A 26 5.92 0.82 -8.71
CA TYR A 26 5.22 0.15 -9.82
C TYR A 26 4.19 -0.85 -9.34
N ASN A 27 4.43 -1.48 -8.19
CA ASN A 27 3.53 -2.44 -7.57
C ASN A 27 3.17 -1.97 -6.15
N PHE A 28 1.98 -1.37 -6.00
CA PHE A 28 1.49 -0.84 -4.73
C PHE A 28 1.20 -1.92 -3.67
N LEU A 29 1.25 -3.21 -4.05
CA LEU A 29 1.11 -4.36 -3.15
C LEU A 29 2.45 -4.88 -2.64
N GLU A 30 3.55 -4.24 -3.01
CA GLU A 30 4.89 -4.60 -2.56
C GLU A 30 5.59 -3.44 -1.89
N GLY A 31 6.39 -3.78 -0.91
CA GLY A 31 7.32 -2.87 -0.26
C GLY A 31 8.46 -3.64 0.38
N ALA A 32 9.47 -2.92 0.78
CA ALA A 32 10.63 -3.49 1.44
C ALA A 32 11.03 -2.67 2.66
N VAL A 33 11.53 -3.32 3.69
CA VAL A 33 12.08 -2.66 4.87
C VAL A 33 13.57 -2.99 4.97
N ARG A 34 14.40 -1.95 4.95
CA ARG A 34 15.83 -2.10 5.19
C ARG A 34 16.09 -1.98 6.69
N SER A 35 16.55 -3.07 7.28
CA SER A 35 16.98 -3.14 8.68
C SER A 35 18.49 -3.27 8.76
N GLU A 36 19.10 -2.64 9.76
CA GLU A 36 20.55 -2.77 10.01
C GLU A 36 20.97 -4.18 10.43
N ALA A 37 20.04 -4.95 10.98
CA ALA A 37 20.29 -6.31 11.46
C ALA A 37 20.36 -7.38 10.37
N LEU A 38 19.93 -7.06 9.13
CA LEU A 38 19.86 -8.00 8.03
C LEU A 38 20.59 -7.46 6.79
N SER A 39 21.32 -8.33 6.11
CA SER A 39 22.03 -8.01 4.86
C SER A 39 21.08 -7.76 3.69
N LYS A 40 19.95 -8.48 3.64
CA LYS A 40 18.91 -8.31 2.62
C LYS A 40 17.73 -7.55 3.20
N PRO A 41 17.03 -6.73 2.38
CA PRO A 41 15.81 -6.07 2.82
C PRO A 41 14.71 -7.09 3.11
N ILE A 42 13.83 -6.78 4.06
CA ILE A 42 12.66 -7.58 4.39
C ILE A 42 11.56 -7.25 3.38
N LEU A 43 11.08 -8.23 2.65
CA LEU A 43 9.98 -8.09 1.69
C LEU A 43 8.63 -8.06 2.43
N LEU A 44 7.77 -7.14 2.01
CA LEU A 44 6.39 -7.03 2.48
C LEU A 44 5.47 -7.16 1.26
N GLN A 45 4.65 -8.19 1.23
CA GLN A 45 3.72 -8.44 0.12
C GLN A 45 2.28 -8.41 0.61
N GLY A 46 1.46 -7.61 -0.08
CA GLY A 46 0.06 -7.40 0.23
C GLY A 46 -0.20 -6.29 1.25
N ARG A 47 -1.42 -5.79 1.26
CA ARG A 47 -1.85 -4.67 2.13
C ARG A 47 -1.78 -5.01 3.60
N GLU A 48 -2.07 -6.25 3.97
CA GLU A 48 -2.00 -6.72 5.35
C GLU A 48 -0.58 -6.71 5.88
N ALA A 49 0.39 -7.19 5.08
CA ALA A 49 1.79 -7.19 5.46
C ALA A 49 2.35 -5.77 5.59
N MET A 50 1.98 -4.86 4.70
CA MET A 50 2.37 -3.45 4.79
C MET A 50 1.64 -2.67 5.89
N ASN A 51 0.45 -3.11 6.30
CA ASN A 51 -0.32 -2.60 7.44
C ASN A 51 -0.31 -1.08 7.60
N ARG A 52 -0.77 -0.35 6.58
CA ARG A 52 -0.88 1.13 6.56
C ARG A 52 0.46 1.88 6.72
N ALA A 53 1.60 1.22 6.48
CA ALA A 53 2.87 1.92 6.34
C ALA A 53 2.86 2.76 5.06
N VAL A 54 3.50 3.92 5.12
CA VAL A 54 3.67 4.85 4.00
C VAL A 54 5.16 5.00 3.72
N ASP A 55 5.52 5.25 2.46
CA ASP A 55 6.91 5.38 2.04
C ASP A 55 7.70 6.34 2.93
N GLY A 56 8.84 5.86 3.44
CA GLY A 56 9.72 6.58 4.35
C GLY A 56 9.37 6.46 5.83
N ASP A 57 8.27 5.79 6.20
CA ASP A 57 7.99 5.52 7.63
C ASP A 57 9.07 4.62 8.24
N VAL A 58 9.35 4.84 9.51
CA VAL A 58 10.14 3.92 10.31
C VAL A 58 9.19 2.92 10.98
N VAL A 59 9.34 1.66 10.67
CA VAL A 59 8.41 0.59 11.06
C VAL A 59 9.07 -0.50 11.89
N TYR A 60 8.25 -1.20 12.68
CA TYR A 60 8.63 -2.47 13.29
C TYR A 60 8.03 -3.61 12.48
N VAL A 61 8.88 -4.59 12.15
CA VAL A 61 8.52 -5.73 11.31
C VAL A 61 8.78 -7.02 12.07
N ALA A 62 7.80 -7.91 12.05
CA ALA A 62 7.96 -9.31 12.45
C ALA A 62 8.26 -10.14 11.19
N LEU A 63 9.33 -10.96 11.24
CA LEU A 63 9.63 -11.91 10.17
C LEU A 63 8.61 -13.05 10.18
N LEU A 64 8.28 -13.53 9.00
CA LEU A 64 7.57 -14.80 8.82
C LEU A 64 8.54 -15.96 8.97
N PRO A 65 8.04 -17.18 9.23
CA PRO A 65 8.85 -18.38 9.19
C PRO A 65 9.60 -18.51 7.85
N GLN A 66 10.80 -19.08 7.86
CA GLN A 66 11.62 -19.18 6.65
C GLN A 66 10.94 -19.96 5.52
N SER A 67 10.03 -20.88 5.86
CA SER A 67 9.22 -21.61 4.89
C SER A 67 8.24 -20.73 4.10
N GLU A 68 7.92 -19.53 4.61
CA GLU A 68 7.02 -18.55 4.00
C GLU A 68 7.77 -17.41 3.31
N TRP A 69 9.11 -17.48 3.27
CA TRP A 69 9.89 -16.47 2.57
C TRP A 69 9.69 -16.59 1.07
N LYS A 70 9.55 -15.44 0.42
CA LYS A 70 9.26 -15.30 -1.00
C LYS A 70 10.39 -14.59 -1.72
N GLY A 71 10.49 -14.81 -3.03
CA GLY A 71 11.27 -13.95 -3.92
C GLY A 71 10.51 -12.67 -4.25
N ALA A 72 11.22 -11.66 -4.77
CA ALA A 72 10.56 -10.51 -5.38
C ALA A 72 9.69 -11.01 -6.54
N SER A 73 8.42 -10.62 -6.54
CA SER A 73 7.44 -11.03 -7.56
C SER A 73 7.06 -9.82 -8.39
N ASP A 74 6.92 -10.01 -9.71
CA ASP A 74 6.45 -8.95 -10.61
C ASP A 74 4.96 -8.66 -10.46
N ALA A 75 4.20 -9.60 -9.87
CA ALA A 75 2.78 -9.44 -9.62
C ALA A 75 2.34 -10.10 -8.30
N VAL A 76 1.68 -9.32 -7.44
CA VAL A 76 0.95 -9.83 -6.27
C VAL A 76 -0.54 -9.70 -6.56
N LEU A 77 -1.22 -10.84 -6.67
CA LEU A 77 -2.68 -10.89 -6.84
C LEU A 77 -3.33 -10.98 -5.46
N GLU A 78 -4.06 -9.96 -5.05
CA GLU A 78 -4.94 -10.04 -3.88
C GLU A 78 -6.36 -10.44 -4.32
N ALA A 79 -7.02 -11.28 -3.54
CA ALA A 79 -8.39 -11.71 -3.79
C ALA A 79 -9.37 -10.53 -3.93
N GLU A 80 -9.11 -9.41 -3.24
CA GLU A 80 -9.91 -8.18 -3.36
C GLU A 80 -9.76 -7.45 -4.69
N SER A 81 -8.64 -7.62 -5.42
CA SER A 81 -8.48 -7.01 -6.74
C SER A 81 -9.28 -7.75 -7.81
N ALA A 82 -9.56 -9.03 -7.61
CA ALA A 82 -10.44 -9.81 -8.47
C ALA A 82 -11.91 -9.36 -8.36
N GLN A 83 -12.37 -8.98 -7.17
CA GLN A 83 -13.75 -8.54 -6.95
C GLN A 83 -14.09 -7.17 -7.55
N ARG A 84 -13.10 -6.29 -7.81
CA ARG A 84 -13.34 -4.97 -8.43
C ARG A 84 -13.48 -4.99 -9.94
N ASN A 85 -13.15 -6.11 -10.59
CA ASN A 85 -13.32 -6.27 -12.04
C ASN A 85 -14.71 -6.81 -12.43
N ASP A 86 -15.51 -7.32 -11.47
CA ASP A 86 -16.85 -7.85 -11.78
C ASP A 86 -17.91 -6.76 -11.98
N ASP A 87 -17.73 -5.56 -11.41
CA ASP A 87 -18.68 -4.46 -11.60
C ASP A 87 -18.56 -3.73 -12.96
N ALA A 88 -17.61 -4.12 -13.80
CA ALA A 88 -17.36 -3.51 -15.11
C ALA A 88 -17.64 -4.44 -16.31
N ARG A 89 -18.23 -5.62 -16.09
CA ARG A 89 -18.62 -6.53 -17.17
C ARG A 89 -20.13 -6.60 -17.28
N ASP A 90 -20.70 -5.60 -17.94
CA ASP A 90 -21.92 -5.75 -18.67
C ASP A 90 -21.58 -5.57 -20.16
N SER A 91 -21.38 -6.68 -20.87
CA SER A 91 -21.54 -6.86 -22.31
C SER A 91 -20.97 -8.20 -22.77
N ASP A 92 -21.87 -9.09 -23.11
CA ASP A 92 -21.80 -10.16 -24.10
C ASP A 92 -20.42 -10.55 -24.66
N ASN A 93 -19.93 -11.72 -24.23
CA ASN A 93 -19.37 -12.74 -25.12
C ASN A 93 -19.27 -14.07 -24.39
N GLU A 94 -20.09 -15.00 -24.85
CA GLU A 94 -19.99 -16.43 -24.60
C GLU A 94 -18.74 -17.00 -25.27
N ASP A 95 -18.22 -18.11 -24.68
CA ASP A 95 -17.27 -19.08 -25.20
C ASP A 95 -15.76 -18.77 -24.95
N GLU A 96 -15.17 -19.45 -24.02
CA GLU A 96 -14.33 -20.64 -24.10
C GLU A 96 -13.67 -20.97 -22.75
N ASP A 97 -14.08 -22.10 -22.23
CA ASP A 97 -13.46 -22.84 -21.14
C ASP A 97 -12.01 -23.23 -21.52
N VAL A 98 -11.02 -22.62 -20.89
CA VAL A 98 -9.66 -23.15 -20.82
C VAL A 98 -9.21 -23.14 -19.35
N GLY A 99 -9.50 -24.25 -18.69
CA GLY A 99 -8.90 -24.56 -17.40
C GLY A 99 -7.38 -24.59 -17.52
N LEU A 100 -6.73 -23.57 -16.99
CA LEU A 100 -5.32 -23.56 -16.65
C LEU A 100 -5.21 -23.46 -15.15
N GLU A 101 -5.14 -24.60 -14.50
CA GLU A 101 -4.59 -24.72 -13.17
C GLU A 101 -3.12 -24.25 -13.23
N ALA A 102 -2.91 -22.97 -12.96
CA ALA A 102 -1.58 -22.45 -12.73
C ALA A 102 -1.13 -22.92 -11.34
N GLN A 103 -0.47 -24.08 -11.31
CA GLN A 103 0.37 -24.45 -10.20
C GLN A 103 1.43 -23.34 -10.05
N PRO A 104 1.67 -22.82 -8.84
CA PRO A 104 2.79 -21.91 -8.63
C PRO A 104 4.08 -22.75 -8.79
N GLU A 105 4.63 -22.76 -9.98
CA GLU A 105 5.99 -23.22 -10.19
C GLU A 105 6.88 -22.35 -9.31
N SER A 106 7.43 -22.98 -8.27
CA SER A 106 8.50 -22.42 -7.46
C SER A 106 9.72 -22.29 -8.34
N SER A 107 9.77 -21.21 -9.13
CA SER A 107 11.02 -20.78 -9.75
C SER A 107 11.99 -20.52 -8.61
N GLY A 108 13.09 -21.26 -8.57
CA GLY A 108 14.17 -21.15 -7.60
C GLY A 108 14.87 -19.80 -7.64
N GLY A 109 14.13 -18.73 -7.48
CA GLY A 109 14.58 -17.35 -7.30
C GLY A 109 15.07 -17.17 -5.88
N ASP A 110 16.14 -16.40 -5.75
CA ASP A 110 16.78 -16.04 -4.49
C ASP A 110 15.74 -15.56 -3.45
N THR A 111 15.32 -16.46 -2.54
CA THR A 111 14.36 -16.14 -1.49
C THR A 111 14.95 -15.12 -0.54
N GLN A 112 14.16 -14.14 -0.14
CA GLN A 112 14.58 -13.09 0.79
C GLN A 112 13.67 -13.06 2.03
N PRO A 113 14.16 -12.51 3.16
CA PRO A 113 13.36 -12.37 4.35
C PRO A 113 12.03 -11.72 4.03
N THR A 114 10.93 -12.37 4.42
CA THR A 114 9.57 -11.84 4.24
C THR A 114 8.98 -11.59 5.61
N GLY A 115 8.19 -10.52 5.75
CA GLY A 115 7.65 -10.13 7.05
C GLY A 115 6.35 -9.35 6.95
N ARG A 116 5.89 -8.86 8.09
CA ARG A 116 4.73 -7.98 8.22
C ARG A 116 5.00 -6.83 9.18
N VAL A 117 4.47 -5.66 8.88
CA VAL A 117 4.52 -4.49 9.76
C VAL A 117 3.60 -4.71 10.95
N VAL A 118 4.16 -4.69 12.16
CA VAL A 118 3.42 -4.83 13.43
C VAL A 118 3.26 -3.51 14.16
N GLY A 119 4.03 -2.49 13.76
CA GLY A 119 3.92 -1.15 14.34
C GLY A 119 4.68 -0.09 13.57
N ILE A 120 4.34 1.15 13.83
CA ILE A 120 5.02 2.32 13.27
C ILE A 120 5.80 2.98 14.40
N ALA A 121 7.11 3.09 14.23
CA ALA A 121 7.97 3.79 15.19
C ALA A 121 7.93 5.31 14.97
N ARG A 122 7.94 5.75 13.72
CA ARG A 122 7.89 7.16 13.35
C ARG A 122 7.25 7.31 11.97
N ARG A 123 6.29 8.21 11.86
CA ARG A 123 5.71 8.62 10.58
C ARG A 123 6.64 9.60 9.86
N ASN A 124 6.76 9.42 8.55
CA ASN A 124 7.44 10.36 7.67
C ASN A 124 6.43 11.29 6.99
N TRP A 125 5.57 11.93 7.79
CA TRP A 125 4.57 12.83 7.26
C TRP A 125 5.20 14.13 6.78
N ARG A 126 4.85 14.50 5.58
CA ARG A 126 5.33 15.70 4.89
C ARG A 126 4.23 16.24 3.99
N SER A 127 4.47 17.39 3.40
CA SER A 127 3.56 17.92 2.39
C SER A 127 3.79 17.22 1.05
N TYR A 128 2.70 16.84 0.38
CA TYR A 128 2.71 16.15 -0.89
C TYR A 128 2.00 17.00 -1.94
N VAL A 129 2.60 17.10 -3.12
CA VAL A 129 1.93 17.69 -4.28
C VAL A 129 0.97 16.64 -4.84
N ALA A 130 -0.30 17.00 -4.97
CA ALA A 130 -1.35 16.11 -5.43
C ALA A 130 -2.30 16.85 -6.37
N HIS A 131 -3.14 16.12 -7.08
CA HIS A 131 -4.29 16.64 -7.84
C HIS A 131 -5.56 15.97 -7.34
N ILE A 132 -6.68 16.66 -7.47
CA ILE A 132 -7.98 16.09 -7.12
C ILE A 132 -8.41 15.11 -8.19
N ASP A 133 -8.83 13.94 -7.76
CA ASP A 133 -9.45 12.95 -8.63
C ASP A 133 -10.88 13.42 -8.98
N ALA A 134 -11.09 13.78 -10.24
CA ALA A 134 -12.38 14.32 -10.71
C ALA A 134 -13.53 13.32 -10.48
N SER A 135 -13.26 12.03 -10.55
CA SER A 135 -14.26 10.97 -10.30
C SER A 135 -14.78 10.96 -8.86
N SER A 136 -14.04 11.57 -7.93
CA SER A 136 -14.45 11.67 -6.51
C SER A 136 -15.39 12.86 -6.22
N VAL A 137 -15.62 13.73 -7.19
CA VAL A 137 -16.41 14.95 -7.01
C VAL A 137 -17.89 14.67 -7.22
N ASN A 138 -18.72 15.07 -6.26
CA ASN A 138 -20.16 14.98 -6.36
C ASN A 138 -20.74 16.31 -6.89
N GLU A 139 -21.29 16.31 -8.11
CA GLU A 139 -21.85 17.48 -8.78
C GLU A 139 -23.00 18.13 -8.00
N ARG A 140 -23.85 17.33 -7.33
CA ARG A 140 -24.94 17.86 -6.51
C ARG A 140 -24.43 18.65 -5.30
N ALA A 141 -23.32 18.19 -4.71
CA ALA A 141 -22.71 18.89 -3.60
C ALA A 141 -21.91 20.13 -4.05
N LEU A 142 -21.48 20.21 -5.30
CA LEU A 142 -20.93 21.44 -5.89
C LEU A 142 -21.98 22.56 -5.93
N ALA A 143 -23.20 22.24 -6.36
CA ALA A 143 -24.29 23.22 -6.47
C ALA A 143 -24.72 23.80 -5.12
N THR A 144 -24.56 23.06 -4.03
CA THR A 144 -24.96 23.47 -2.67
C THR A 144 -23.82 24.04 -1.84
N LEU A 145 -22.58 24.11 -2.38
CA LEU A 145 -21.36 24.47 -1.64
C LEU A 145 -21.17 23.66 -0.34
N GLY A 146 -21.72 22.47 -0.31
CA GLY A 146 -21.62 21.54 0.82
C GLY A 146 -20.22 20.95 0.99
N PRO A 147 -19.88 20.50 2.21
CA PRO A 147 -18.61 19.81 2.43
C PRO A 147 -18.60 18.47 1.68
N GLN A 148 -17.55 18.24 0.90
CA GLN A 148 -17.34 16.98 0.17
C GLN A 148 -16.11 16.27 0.66
N THR A 149 -16.13 14.94 0.58
CA THR A 149 -14.97 14.10 0.76
C THR A 149 -14.43 13.73 -0.61
N LEU A 150 -13.20 14.13 -0.89
CA LEU A 150 -12.52 13.92 -2.15
C LEU A 150 -11.26 13.09 -1.95
N PHE A 151 -10.77 12.51 -3.05
CA PHE A 151 -9.48 11.86 -3.09
C PHE A 151 -8.48 12.72 -3.83
N ALA A 152 -7.38 13.03 -3.16
CA ALA A 152 -6.22 13.68 -3.73
C ALA A 152 -5.21 12.59 -4.11
N SER A 153 -4.84 12.53 -5.39
CA SER A 153 -3.84 11.60 -5.92
C SER A 153 -2.48 12.29 -5.93
N PRO A 154 -1.52 11.85 -5.07
CA PRO A 154 -0.17 12.41 -5.07
C PRO A 154 0.56 12.16 -6.39
N VAL A 155 1.44 13.09 -6.76
CA VAL A 155 2.32 12.93 -7.93
C VAL A 155 3.33 11.80 -7.70
N ASP A 156 3.77 11.62 -6.46
CA ASP A 156 4.62 10.50 -6.06
C ASP A 156 3.79 9.21 -5.99
N ARG A 157 4.06 8.28 -6.88
CA ARG A 157 3.34 6.99 -6.99
C ARG A 157 3.50 6.08 -5.77
N LYS A 158 4.51 6.30 -4.94
CA LYS A 158 4.74 5.55 -3.70
C LYS A 158 3.77 5.94 -2.59
N ILE A 159 3.08 7.05 -2.73
CA ILE A 159 2.16 7.57 -1.73
C ILE A 159 0.72 7.22 -2.13
N PRO A 160 -0.06 6.61 -1.23
CA PRO A 160 -1.45 6.28 -1.52
C PRO A 160 -2.31 7.53 -1.69
N ARG A 161 -3.49 7.37 -2.30
CA ARG A 161 -4.47 8.47 -2.38
C ARG A 161 -4.83 8.97 -0.99
N ILE A 162 -4.90 10.30 -0.86
CA ILE A 162 -5.18 10.98 0.40
C ILE A 162 -6.64 11.42 0.41
N LYS A 163 -7.37 11.03 1.44
CA LYS A 163 -8.75 11.44 1.63
C LYS A 163 -8.78 12.82 2.26
N ILE A 164 -9.37 13.80 1.59
CA ILE A 164 -9.53 15.17 2.07
C ILE A 164 -11.00 15.55 2.18
N ARG A 165 -11.32 16.47 3.09
CA ARG A 165 -12.66 17.05 3.23
C ARG A 165 -12.60 18.55 2.97
N THR A 166 -13.34 19.02 1.99
CA THR A 166 -13.33 20.43 1.58
C THR A 166 -14.72 20.91 1.15
N ARG A 167 -14.93 22.22 1.24
CA ARG A 167 -16.09 22.92 0.63
C ARG A 167 -15.72 23.59 -0.70
N GLN A 168 -14.43 23.67 -1.01
CA GLN A 168 -13.90 24.36 -2.19
C GLN A 168 -13.56 23.39 -3.32
N ALA A 169 -14.32 22.31 -3.46
CA ALA A 169 -14.04 21.26 -4.43
C ALA A 169 -13.85 21.80 -5.85
N GLN A 170 -14.72 22.72 -6.28
CA GLN A 170 -14.68 23.30 -7.62
C GLN A 170 -13.39 24.12 -7.88
N ALA A 171 -12.94 24.89 -6.89
CA ALA A 171 -11.72 25.70 -7.02
C ALA A 171 -10.44 24.86 -7.06
N LEU A 172 -10.49 23.64 -6.52
CA LEU A 172 -9.36 22.71 -6.46
C LEU A 172 -9.27 21.79 -7.68
N LEU A 173 -10.34 21.70 -8.48
CA LEU A 173 -10.34 20.91 -9.71
C LEU A 173 -9.37 21.50 -10.74
N GLY A 174 -8.58 20.62 -11.37
CA GLY A 174 -7.58 21.02 -12.37
C GLY A 174 -6.32 21.69 -11.80
N CYS A 175 -6.26 21.88 -10.48
CA CYS A 175 -5.10 22.46 -9.79
C CYS A 175 -4.20 21.40 -9.18
N LYS A 176 -2.89 21.71 -9.13
CA LYS A 176 -1.96 21.02 -8.23
C LYS A 176 -2.08 21.64 -6.84
N ILE A 177 -2.34 20.81 -5.86
CA ILE A 177 -2.53 21.24 -4.47
C ILE A 177 -1.43 20.65 -3.60
N LEU A 178 -1.11 21.35 -2.52
CA LEU A 178 -0.21 20.85 -1.48
C LEU A 178 -1.06 20.28 -0.35
N VAL A 179 -0.90 18.99 -0.08
CA VAL A 179 -1.62 18.27 0.98
C VAL A 179 -0.65 17.87 2.07
N THR A 180 -0.96 18.21 3.31
CA THR A 180 -0.17 17.81 4.49
C THR A 180 -0.96 16.76 5.27
N MET A 181 -0.31 15.66 5.66
CA MET A 181 -0.86 14.62 6.52
C MET A 181 -0.42 14.83 7.96
#